data_7abc817805aee371cd407f43715496c8
#
_entry.id   7abc817805aee371cd407f43715496c8
#
_cell.length_a   1.000
_cell.length_b   1.000
_cell.length_c   1.000
_cell.angle_alpha   90.00
_cell.angle_beta   90.00
_cell.angle_gamma   90.00
#
_symmetry.space_group_name_H-M   'P 1'
#
loop_
_entity.id
_entity.type
_entity.pdbx_description
1 polymer ?
#
loop_
_entity_poly.entity_id
_entity_poly.type
_entity_poly.pdbx_seq_one_letter_code
_entity_poly.pdbx_strand_id
1 'polypeptide(L)'
;MAELFLHWVVDPRLRAFLISMLGAKVGRNVRVYEATFINLEKGFSNLVLHDDVHIGHSCLLDLHDLVILEKGVTLSPRVSILTHSDPGKSHQSPICNYFPPKSAGVIIREYSWIGASSTILAGVVIGRETVVGAAGLVCHSLEGGGVYLGVPAKLARRLAD
;
A
#
# COMPACT_ATOMS: atom_id res chain seq x y z
N MET A 1 -19.31 3.97 7.96
CA MET A 1 -19.91 2.82 8.66
C MET A 1 -19.16 1.52 8.42
N ALA A 2 -18.76 1.17 7.19
CA ALA A 2 -18.01 -0.06 6.91
C ALA A 2 -16.64 -0.16 7.64
N GLU A 3 -15.88 0.92 7.71
CA GLU A 3 -14.60 0.96 8.44
C GLU A 3 -14.77 0.73 9.95
N LEU A 4 -15.80 1.33 10.56
CA LEU A 4 -16.05 1.15 12.00
C LEU A 4 -16.32 -0.33 12.34
N PHE A 5 -17.02 -1.04 11.47
CA PHE A 5 -17.29 -2.46 11.64
C PHE A 5 -16.03 -3.32 11.47
N LEU A 6 -15.21 -3.01 10.46
CA LEU A 6 -13.97 -3.74 10.21
C LEU A 6 -12.97 -3.62 11.38
N HIS A 7 -12.98 -2.51 12.11
CA HIS A 7 -12.10 -2.31 13.27
C HIS A 7 -12.31 -3.35 14.39
N TRP A 8 -13.55 -3.83 14.57
CA TRP A 8 -13.90 -4.82 15.60
C TRP A 8 -13.66 -6.28 15.18
N VAL A 9 -13.33 -6.52 13.92
CA VAL A 9 -13.05 -7.87 13.42
C VAL A 9 -11.62 -8.26 13.72
N VAL A 10 -11.41 -9.15 14.70
CA VAL A 10 -10.07 -9.56 15.15
C VAL A 10 -9.41 -10.53 14.17
N ASP A 11 -10.20 -11.45 13.58
CA ASP A 11 -9.65 -12.46 12.67
C ASP A 11 -9.24 -11.83 11.32
N PRO A 12 -7.95 -11.93 10.90
CA PRO A 12 -7.46 -11.31 9.70
C PRO A 12 -7.99 -11.92 8.40
N ARG A 13 -8.41 -13.18 8.40
CA ARG A 13 -9.00 -13.84 7.23
C ARG A 13 -10.45 -13.43 7.05
N LEU A 14 -11.20 -13.33 8.17
CA LEU A 14 -12.56 -12.81 8.15
C LEU A 14 -12.59 -11.36 7.67
N ARG A 15 -11.62 -10.54 8.10
CA ARG A 15 -11.47 -9.16 7.64
C ARG A 15 -11.23 -9.10 6.13
N ALA A 16 -10.32 -9.94 5.59
CA ALA A 16 -10.07 -10.04 4.16
C ALA A 16 -11.33 -10.44 3.37
N PHE A 17 -12.11 -11.40 3.89
CA PHE A 17 -13.38 -11.80 3.31
C PHE A 17 -14.40 -10.65 3.28
N LEU A 18 -14.57 -9.92 4.39
CA LEU A 18 -15.50 -8.78 4.46
C LEU A 18 -15.10 -7.66 3.49
N ILE A 19 -13.82 -7.37 3.37
CA ILE A 19 -13.30 -6.40 2.40
C ILE A 19 -13.63 -6.84 0.96
N SER A 20 -13.58 -8.15 0.67
CA SER A 20 -13.99 -8.66 -0.65
C SER A 20 -15.47 -8.44 -0.93
N MET A 21 -16.33 -8.61 0.07
CA MET A 21 -17.76 -8.32 -0.05
C MET A 21 -18.04 -6.81 -0.26
N LEU A 22 -17.14 -5.95 0.18
CA LEU A 22 -17.21 -4.50 0.00
C LEU A 22 -16.61 -4.01 -1.33
N GLY A 23 -16.18 -4.94 -2.21
CA GLY A 23 -15.77 -4.62 -3.57
C GLY A 23 -14.29 -4.83 -3.91
N ALA A 24 -13.43 -5.17 -2.94
CA ALA A 24 -12.04 -5.53 -3.22
C ALA A 24 -11.93 -6.85 -3.98
N LYS A 25 -10.90 -6.98 -4.80
CA LYS A 25 -10.50 -8.27 -5.38
C LYS A 25 -9.52 -8.95 -4.44
N VAL A 26 -9.91 -10.06 -3.82
CA VAL A 26 -9.11 -10.75 -2.81
C VAL A 26 -8.88 -12.21 -3.20
N GLY A 27 -7.62 -12.59 -3.26
CA GLY A 27 -7.18 -13.96 -3.55
C GLY A 27 -7.30 -14.91 -2.35
N ARG A 28 -6.67 -16.07 -2.46
CA ARG A 28 -6.67 -17.10 -1.41
C ARG A 28 -5.65 -16.82 -0.33
N ASN A 29 -5.94 -17.27 0.91
CA ASN A 29 -5.03 -17.19 2.07
C ASN A 29 -4.54 -15.76 2.39
N VAL A 30 -5.34 -14.74 2.07
CA VAL A 30 -5.03 -13.34 2.38
C VAL A 30 -5.30 -13.08 3.86
N ARG A 31 -4.41 -12.33 4.50
CA ARG A 31 -4.54 -11.89 5.89
C ARG A 31 -4.46 -10.38 5.98
N VAL A 32 -5.52 -9.76 6.41
CA VAL A 32 -5.58 -8.31 6.64
C VAL A 32 -5.76 -8.08 8.14
N TYR A 33 -4.70 -7.70 8.82
CA TYR A 33 -4.78 -7.28 10.22
C TYR A 33 -5.46 -5.90 10.33
N GLU A 34 -5.52 -5.33 11.52
CA GLU A 34 -6.09 -4.01 11.68
C GLU A 34 -5.37 -3.01 10.78
N ALA A 35 -6.09 -2.41 9.87
CA ALA A 35 -5.58 -1.44 8.90
C ALA A 35 -6.62 -0.34 8.66
N THR A 36 -6.16 0.85 8.32
CA THR A 36 -7.00 2.00 7.96
C THR A 36 -7.03 2.15 6.44
N PHE A 37 -8.23 2.28 5.90
CA PHE A 37 -8.45 2.54 4.47
C PHE A 37 -9.06 3.93 4.32
N ILE A 38 -8.45 4.78 3.53
CA ILE A 38 -8.91 6.16 3.31
C ILE A 38 -9.31 6.37 1.85
N ASN A 39 -10.10 7.45 1.60
CA ASN A 39 -10.57 7.83 0.26
C ASN A 39 -11.36 6.72 -0.44
N LEU A 40 -12.42 6.29 0.24
CA LEU A 40 -13.28 5.19 -0.18
C LEU A 40 -14.45 5.66 -1.07
N GLU A 41 -14.26 6.67 -1.91
CA GLU A 41 -15.32 7.17 -2.81
C GLU A 41 -15.81 6.09 -3.78
N LYS A 42 -14.94 5.15 -4.14
CA LYS A 42 -15.26 3.96 -4.95
C LYS A 42 -15.37 2.68 -4.11
N GLY A 43 -15.54 2.80 -2.79
CA GLY A 43 -15.46 1.68 -1.87
C GLY A 43 -14.10 1.01 -1.93
N PHE A 44 -14.07 -0.31 -1.89
CA PHE A 44 -12.84 -1.11 -1.96
C PHE A 44 -12.46 -1.56 -3.39
N SER A 45 -13.12 -1.05 -4.44
CA SER A 45 -12.86 -1.50 -5.83
C SER A 45 -11.44 -1.18 -6.32
N ASN A 46 -10.78 -0.23 -5.70
CA ASN A 46 -9.38 0.12 -5.98
C ASN A 46 -8.36 -0.76 -5.21
N LEU A 47 -8.80 -1.81 -4.50
CA LEU A 47 -7.92 -2.73 -3.78
C LEU A 47 -7.90 -4.11 -4.44
N VAL A 48 -6.71 -4.54 -4.85
CA VAL A 48 -6.47 -5.87 -5.41
C VAL A 48 -5.39 -6.58 -4.60
N LEU A 49 -5.77 -7.64 -3.92
CA LEU A 49 -4.89 -8.49 -3.11
C LEU A 49 -4.83 -9.86 -3.74
N HIS A 50 -3.66 -10.28 -4.25
CA HIS A 50 -3.48 -11.61 -4.80
C HIS A 50 -3.31 -12.66 -3.69
N ASP A 51 -3.08 -13.92 -4.06
CA ASP A 51 -2.91 -15.03 -3.13
C ASP A 51 -1.76 -14.77 -2.14
N ASP A 52 -1.92 -15.23 -0.91
CA ASP A 52 -0.90 -15.20 0.15
C ASP A 52 -0.42 -13.80 0.59
N VAL A 53 -1.18 -12.75 0.28
CA VAL A 53 -0.87 -11.39 0.74
C VAL A 53 -1.08 -11.26 2.25
N HIS A 54 -0.15 -10.57 2.90
CA HIS A 54 -0.20 -10.25 4.32
C HIS A 54 -0.11 -8.73 4.55
N ILE A 55 -1.14 -8.15 5.15
CA ILE A 55 -1.16 -6.74 5.56
C ILE A 55 -1.08 -6.69 7.09
N GLY A 56 0.03 -6.18 7.61
CA GLY A 56 0.31 -6.06 9.03
C GLY A 56 -0.56 -5.03 9.76
N HIS A 57 -0.40 -4.96 11.08
CA HIS A 57 -1.17 -4.05 11.93
C HIS A 57 -0.90 -2.57 11.62
N SER A 58 -1.92 -1.75 11.79
CA SER A 58 -1.85 -0.28 11.69
C SER A 58 -1.30 0.21 10.34
N CYS A 59 -1.43 -0.59 9.29
CA CYS A 59 -1.15 -0.12 7.93
C CYS A 59 -2.20 0.89 7.49
N LEU A 60 -1.79 1.87 6.66
CA LEU A 60 -2.67 2.85 6.03
C LEU A 60 -2.62 2.65 4.53
N LEU A 61 -3.78 2.41 3.90
CA LEU A 61 -3.92 2.28 2.46
C LEU A 61 -4.88 3.34 1.93
N ASP A 62 -4.34 4.23 1.11
CA ASP A 62 -5.12 5.22 0.38
C ASP A 62 -5.69 4.59 -0.89
N LEU A 63 -7.02 4.49 -0.97
CA LEU A 63 -7.74 3.89 -2.09
C LEU A 63 -8.34 4.93 -3.04
N HIS A 64 -7.80 6.15 -3.05
CA HIS A 64 -8.16 7.15 -4.05
C HIS A 64 -7.87 6.63 -5.47
N ASP A 65 -6.76 5.91 -5.66
CA ASP A 65 -6.40 5.19 -6.88
C ASP A 65 -6.03 3.74 -6.55
N LEU A 66 -5.68 2.96 -7.56
CA LEU A 66 -5.49 1.52 -7.51
C LEU A 66 -4.29 1.12 -6.63
N VAL A 67 -4.52 0.17 -5.72
CA VAL A 67 -3.47 -0.52 -4.96
C VAL A 67 -3.50 -1.99 -5.33
N ILE A 68 -2.39 -2.49 -5.90
CA ILE A 68 -2.22 -3.91 -6.24
C ILE A 68 -1.09 -4.48 -5.40
N LEU A 69 -1.42 -5.47 -4.58
CA LEU A 69 -0.44 -6.30 -3.89
C LEU A 69 -0.43 -7.68 -4.54
N GLU A 70 0.65 -8.01 -5.26
CA GLU A 70 0.77 -9.27 -5.96
C GLU A 70 1.07 -10.42 -4.98
N LYS A 71 1.14 -11.65 -5.49
CA LYS A 71 1.25 -12.87 -4.69
C LYS A 71 2.37 -12.81 -3.65
N GLY A 72 2.08 -13.19 -2.41
CA GLY A 72 3.06 -13.33 -1.34
C GLY A 72 3.65 -12.00 -0.84
N VAL A 73 3.09 -10.85 -1.23
CA VAL A 73 3.52 -9.55 -0.71
C VAL A 73 3.21 -9.46 0.78
N THR A 74 4.20 -8.99 1.54
CA THR A 74 4.08 -8.75 2.97
C THR A 74 4.30 -7.28 3.31
N LEU A 75 3.28 -6.64 3.87
CA LEU A 75 3.40 -5.34 4.52
C LEU A 75 3.59 -5.54 6.02
N SER A 76 4.71 -5.08 6.55
CA SER A 76 4.97 -5.03 7.99
C SER A 76 4.09 -3.97 8.68
N PRO A 77 4.02 -3.95 10.02
CA PRO A 77 3.19 -2.97 10.72
C PRO A 77 3.49 -1.51 10.33
N ARG A 78 2.46 -0.68 10.32
CA ARG A 78 2.52 0.77 10.06
C ARG A 78 3.08 1.15 8.69
N VAL A 79 3.00 0.30 7.71
CA VAL A 79 3.29 0.68 6.32
C VAL A 79 2.18 1.60 5.81
N SER A 80 2.56 2.68 5.13
CA SER A 80 1.64 3.62 4.48
C SER A 80 1.78 3.54 2.97
N ILE A 81 0.67 3.32 2.26
CA ILE A 81 0.59 3.38 0.80
C ILE A 81 -0.30 4.56 0.44
N LEU A 82 0.26 5.54 -0.26
CA LEU A 82 -0.43 6.75 -0.69
C LEU A 82 -0.58 6.72 -2.21
N THR A 83 -1.80 6.91 -2.71
CA THR A 83 -2.09 6.90 -4.15
C THR A 83 -2.41 8.29 -4.70
N HIS A 84 -2.51 9.30 -3.84
CA HIS A 84 -2.75 10.67 -4.25
C HIS A 84 -2.01 11.69 -3.40
N SER A 85 -1.93 12.91 -3.90
CA SER A 85 -1.55 14.10 -3.15
C SER A 85 -2.38 15.28 -3.61
N ASP A 86 -2.96 16.03 -2.66
CA ASP A 86 -3.70 17.27 -2.92
C ASP A 86 -3.26 18.34 -1.92
N PRO A 87 -2.49 19.35 -2.36
CA PRO A 87 -2.03 20.42 -1.48
C PRO A 87 -3.11 21.50 -1.22
N GLY A 88 -4.39 21.19 -1.45
CA GLY A 88 -5.50 22.09 -1.13
C GLY A 88 -6.24 22.68 -2.34
N LYS A 89 -6.47 21.87 -3.37
CA LYS A 89 -7.26 22.26 -4.55
C LYS A 89 -8.66 22.75 -4.20
N SER A 90 -9.30 22.11 -3.21
CA SER A 90 -10.67 22.43 -2.78
C SER A 90 -10.84 23.86 -2.28
N HIS A 91 -9.80 24.46 -1.72
CA HIS A 91 -9.80 25.86 -1.24
C HIS A 91 -8.82 26.75 -2.03
N GLN A 92 -8.49 26.35 -3.26
CA GLN A 92 -7.69 27.12 -4.22
C GLN A 92 -6.33 27.57 -3.65
N SER A 93 -5.67 26.68 -2.89
CA SER A 93 -4.35 26.96 -2.32
C SER A 93 -3.35 27.36 -3.40
N PRO A 94 -2.62 28.48 -3.24
CA PRO A 94 -1.61 28.92 -4.21
C PRO A 94 -0.50 27.88 -4.46
N ILE A 95 -0.24 26.99 -3.50
CA ILE A 95 0.76 25.93 -3.64
C ILE A 95 0.40 24.94 -4.77
N CYS A 96 -0.90 24.82 -5.12
CA CYS A 96 -1.34 23.98 -6.24
C CYS A 96 -0.78 24.43 -7.59
N ASN A 97 -0.33 25.68 -7.74
CA ASN A 97 0.31 26.16 -8.96
C ASN A 97 1.70 25.56 -9.15
N TYR A 98 2.36 25.17 -8.07
CA TYR A 98 3.69 24.55 -8.06
C TYR A 98 3.61 23.03 -7.89
N PHE A 99 2.67 22.58 -7.10
CA PHE A 99 2.43 21.18 -6.80
C PHE A 99 0.97 20.84 -7.12
N PRO A 100 0.62 20.64 -8.40
CA PRO A 100 -0.75 20.28 -8.77
C PRO A 100 -1.14 18.92 -8.15
N PRO A 101 -2.42 18.74 -7.81
CA PRO A 101 -2.91 17.45 -7.34
C PRO A 101 -2.53 16.34 -8.30
N LYS A 102 -2.12 15.20 -7.73
CA LYS A 102 -1.73 14.00 -8.48
C LYS A 102 -2.42 12.78 -7.91
N SER A 103 -2.77 11.85 -8.81
CA SER A 103 -3.27 10.53 -8.46
C SER A 103 -2.60 9.50 -9.36
N ALA A 104 -2.09 8.44 -8.78
CA ALA A 104 -1.54 7.31 -9.52
C ALA A 104 -1.48 6.07 -8.61
N GLY A 105 -1.86 4.92 -9.18
CA GLY A 105 -1.87 3.66 -8.44
C GLY A 105 -0.49 3.20 -7.98
N VAL A 106 -0.46 2.33 -7.01
CA VAL A 106 0.74 1.67 -6.48
C VAL A 106 0.65 0.17 -6.75
N ILE A 107 1.75 -0.40 -7.26
CA ILE A 107 1.86 -1.84 -7.53
C ILE A 107 3.06 -2.38 -6.77
N ILE A 108 2.84 -3.39 -5.92
CA ILE A 108 3.92 -4.14 -5.26
C ILE A 108 3.89 -5.56 -5.82
N ARG A 109 4.98 -5.95 -6.49
CA ARG A 109 5.07 -7.23 -7.19
C ARG A 109 5.42 -8.37 -6.25
N GLU A 110 5.29 -9.58 -6.77
CA GLU A 110 5.30 -10.83 -6.03
C GLU A 110 6.49 -10.94 -5.06
N TYR A 111 6.22 -11.52 -3.89
CA TYR A 111 7.19 -11.89 -2.86
C TYR A 111 8.03 -10.74 -2.32
N SER A 112 7.55 -9.50 -2.49
CA SER A 112 8.21 -8.34 -1.91
C SER A 112 7.81 -8.15 -0.45
N TRP A 113 8.76 -7.68 0.34
CA TRP A 113 8.59 -7.40 1.77
C TRP A 113 8.85 -5.93 2.07
N ILE A 114 7.83 -5.26 2.58
CA ILE A 114 7.89 -3.85 2.96
C ILE A 114 8.05 -3.75 4.47
N GLY A 115 9.18 -3.24 4.90
CA GLY A 115 9.54 -3.06 6.29
C GLY A 115 8.64 -2.08 7.05
N ALA A 116 8.58 -2.26 8.37
CA ALA A 116 7.68 -1.50 9.23
C ALA A 116 7.88 0.02 9.12
N SER A 117 6.77 0.76 9.19
CA SER A 117 6.75 2.24 9.12
C SER A 117 7.30 2.83 7.82
N SER A 118 7.41 2.05 6.75
CA SER A 118 7.77 2.56 5.43
C SER A 118 6.60 3.27 4.77
N THR A 119 6.91 4.25 3.91
CA THR A 119 5.92 5.00 3.13
C THR A 119 6.19 4.82 1.65
N ILE A 120 5.14 4.45 0.89
CA ILE A 120 5.17 4.26 -0.55
C ILE A 120 4.31 5.36 -1.18
N LEU A 121 4.89 6.15 -2.09
CA LEU A 121 4.20 7.27 -2.72
C LEU A 121 3.48 6.87 -4.01
N ALA A 122 2.56 7.72 -4.44
CA ALA A 122 1.75 7.54 -5.63
C ALA A 122 2.58 7.28 -6.90
N GLY A 123 2.11 6.32 -7.72
CA GLY A 123 2.73 5.95 -8.99
C GLY A 123 3.93 5.02 -8.89
N VAL A 124 4.28 4.56 -7.69
CA VAL A 124 5.41 3.65 -7.48
C VAL A 124 5.05 2.22 -7.89
N VAL A 125 5.97 1.59 -8.63
CA VAL A 125 5.98 0.14 -8.85
C VAL A 125 7.21 -0.43 -8.13
N ILE A 126 6.97 -1.33 -7.18
CA ILE A 126 8.05 -2.11 -6.52
C ILE A 126 8.18 -3.44 -7.26
N GLY A 127 9.38 -3.73 -7.78
CA GLY A 127 9.68 -4.96 -8.50
C GLY A 127 9.55 -6.20 -7.61
N ARG A 128 9.45 -7.37 -8.22
CA ARG A 128 9.34 -8.67 -7.53
C ARG A 128 10.53 -8.94 -6.62
N GLU A 129 10.30 -9.73 -5.56
CA GLU A 129 11.39 -10.15 -4.65
C GLU A 129 12.22 -8.97 -4.13
N THR A 130 11.54 -7.88 -3.76
CA THR A 130 12.18 -6.65 -3.27
C THR A 130 11.95 -6.49 -1.78
N VAL A 131 13.00 -6.11 -1.05
CA VAL A 131 12.91 -5.75 0.36
C VAL A 131 13.07 -4.24 0.51
N VAL A 132 12.10 -3.60 1.15
CA VAL A 132 12.23 -2.22 1.63
C VAL A 132 12.48 -2.27 3.13
N GLY A 133 13.57 -1.69 3.58
CA GLY A 133 13.91 -1.62 5.01
C GLY A 133 12.93 -0.77 5.80
N ALA A 134 12.87 -1.00 7.10
CA ALA A 134 11.99 -0.24 7.99
C ALA A 134 12.22 1.27 7.89
N ALA A 135 11.15 2.06 8.03
CA ALA A 135 11.14 3.51 7.90
C ALA A 135 11.64 4.03 6.53
N GLY A 136 11.63 3.19 5.48
CA GLY A 136 12.02 3.59 4.14
C GLY A 136 10.97 4.48 3.46
N LEU A 137 11.42 5.50 2.70
CA LEU A 137 10.56 6.31 1.85
C LEU A 137 10.77 5.90 0.38
N VAL A 138 9.76 5.31 -0.24
CA VAL A 138 9.79 4.92 -1.66
C VAL A 138 9.04 5.97 -2.47
N CYS A 139 9.78 6.85 -3.13
CA CYS A 139 9.24 7.93 -3.97
C CYS A 139 9.49 7.71 -5.47
N HIS A 140 10.19 6.63 -5.84
CA HIS A 140 10.42 6.20 -7.22
C HIS A 140 10.27 4.69 -7.30
N SER A 141 9.94 4.18 -8.49
CA SER A 141 9.84 2.73 -8.71
C SER A 141 11.17 2.04 -8.45
N LEU A 142 11.10 0.83 -7.88
CA LEU A 142 12.24 0.03 -7.50
C LEU A 142 12.34 -1.21 -8.41
N GLU A 143 13.54 -1.51 -8.87
CA GLU A 143 13.80 -2.76 -9.59
C GLU A 143 13.69 -3.97 -8.64
N GLY A 144 13.30 -5.13 -9.20
CA GLY A 144 13.22 -6.37 -8.45
C GLY A 144 14.57 -6.93 -7.98
N GLY A 145 14.54 -7.86 -7.03
CA GLY A 145 15.71 -8.60 -6.56
C GLY A 145 16.69 -7.78 -5.74
N GLY A 146 16.22 -6.74 -5.02
CA GLY A 146 17.11 -5.87 -4.25
C GLY A 146 16.60 -5.56 -2.84
N VAL A 147 17.52 -5.14 -1.99
CA VAL A 147 17.25 -4.55 -0.67
C VAL A 147 17.48 -3.04 -0.77
N TYR A 148 16.41 -2.29 -0.46
CA TYR A 148 16.43 -0.82 -0.53
C TYR A 148 16.24 -0.23 0.87
N LEU A 149 17.08 0.73 1.23
CA LEU A 149 17.11 1.33 2.57
C LEU A 149 17.10 2.85 2.48
N GLY A 150 16.54 3.48 3.51
CA GLY A 150 16.69 4.92 3.78
C GLY A 150 15.57 5.82 3.25
N VAL A 151 15.81 7.14 3.35
CA VAL A 151 14.88 8.23 2.98
C VAL A 151 15.63 9.22 2.09
N PRO A 152 15.45 9.19 0.76
CA PRO A 152 14.69 8.20 -0.01
C PRO A 152 15.35 6.82 -0.03
N ALA A 153 14.55 5.78 -0.27
CA ALA A 153 15.02 4.40 -0.35
C ALA A 153 15.95 4.21 -1.56
N LYS A 154 17.18 3.72 -1.30
CA LYS A 154 18.21 3.45 -2.31
C LYS A 154 18.66 2.00 -2.23
N LEU A 155 19.06 1.45 -3.37
CA LEU A 155 19.61 0.09 -3.43
C LEU A 155 20.84 -0.03 -2.51
N ALA A 156 20.75 -0.93 -1.54
CA ALA A 156 21.83 -1.25 -0.62
C ALA A 156 22.59 -2.51 -1.07
N ARG A 157 21.86 -3.52 -1.56
CA ARG A 157 22.46 -4.76 -2.13
C ARG A 157 21.44 -5.50 -3.01
N ARG A 158 21.91 -6.36 -3.88
CA ARG A 158 21.11 -7.35 -4.61
C ARG A 158 20.88 -8.61 -3.76
N LEU A 159 19.76 -9.32 -3.98
CA LEU A 159 19.46 -10.55 -3.26
C LEU A 159 20.20 -11.78 -3.83
N ALA A 160 20.62 -11.72 -5.08
CA ALA A 160 21.22 -12.84 -5.82
C ALA A 160 22.75 -12.84 -5.82
N ASP A 161 23.38 -12.09 -4.96
CA ASP A 161 24.85 -12.05 -4.82
C ASP A 161 25.31 -12.85 -3.60
#